data_85437862a89fb229adbaaedb9a39263f
#
_entry.id   85437862a89fb229adbaaedb9a39263f
#
_cell.length_a   1.000
_cell.length_b   1.000
_cell.length_c   1.000
_cell.angle_alpha   90.00
_cell.angle_beta   90.00
_cell.angle_gamma   90.00
#
_symmetry.space_group_name_H-M   'P 1'
#
loop_
_entity.id
_entity.type
_entity.pdbx_description
1 polymer ?
#
loop_
_entity_poly.entity_id
_entity_poly.type
_entity_poly.pdbx_seq_one_letter_code
_entity_poly.pdbx_strand_id
1 'polypeptide(L)'
;MLYLQNVTIKRDTKIVFYNWSTKIKNSKITIISGKNGAGKSTLLRAIAGLIPLENGTIKYNNDEIFKDQIKWGQNLIFIDSKNGLSKDLTVYENLKIWSEMRGWNASDDDFQKALNSVDMIHYKKIHISQCSEGLKKRAALSRLYLSILFDVKFWLLDEPTNELDKKSII
;
A
#
# COMPACT_ATOMS: atom_id res chain seq x y z
N MET A 1 -12.96 9.02 -8.26
CA MET A 1 -12.70 9.96 -7.16
C MET A 1 -13.06 9.29 -5.85
N LEU A 2 -12.25 9.44 -4.82
CA LEU A 2 -12.50 8.89 -3.48
C LEU A 2 -13.06 10.00 -2.58
N TYR A 3 -14.16 9.74 -1.92
CA TYR A 3 -14.82 10.67 -1.00
C TYR A 3 -14.83 10.10 0.41
N LEU A 4 -14.37 10.88 1.37
CA LEU A 4 -14.53 10.63 2.79
C LEU A 4 -15.57 11.62 3.31
N GLN A 5 -16.65 11.13 3.92
CA GLN A 5 -17.78 11.96 4.36
C GLN A 5 -18.05 11.74 5.85
N ASN A 6 -17.83 12.79 6.64
CA ASN A 6 -18.08 12.82 8.09
C ASN A 6 -17.43 11.65 8.84
N VAL A 7 -16.23 11.22 8.38
CA VAL A 7 -15.55 10.06 8.94
C VAL A 7 -15.06 10.34 10.36
N THR A 8 -15.36 9.42 11.25
CA THR A 8 -14.79 9.36 12.60
C THR A 8 -14.00 8.05 12.68
N ILE A 9 -12.71 8.17 13.01
CA ILE A 9 -11.79 7.03 13.08
C ILE A 9 -11.21 6.96 14.49
N LYS A 10 -11.30 5.78 15.10
CA LYS A 10 -10.66 5.47 16.38
C LYS A 10 -9.42 4.61 16.18
N ARG A 11 -8.47 4.79 17.09
CA ARG A 11 -7.38 3.86 17.32
C ARG A 11 -7.46 3.47 18.81
N ASP A 12 -7.75 2.21 19.06
CA ASP A 12 -8.08 1.73 20.41
C ASP A 12 -9.26 2.56 20.98
N THR A 13 -9.08 3.21 22.11
CA THR A 13 -10.10 4.07 22.74
C THR A 13 -10.05 5.53 22.30
N LYS A 14 -9.01 5.94 21.53
CA LYS A 14 -8.79 7.34 21.19
C LYS A 14 -9.37 7.68 19.82
N ILE A 15 -10.17 8.74 19.73
CA ILE A 15 -10.59 9.32 18.45
C ILE A 15 -9.40 10.03 17.83
N VAL A 16 -9.04 9.64 16.60
CA VAL A 16 -7.92 10.20 15.82
C VAL A 16 -8.44 11.20 14.79
N PHE A 17 -9.55 10.89 14.16
CA PHE A 17 -10.28 11.79 13.26
C PHE A 17 -11.73 11.88 13.71
N TYR A 18 -12.25 13.10 13.81
CA TYR A 18 -13.62 13.34 14.22
C TYR A 18 -14.37 14.14 13.17
N ASN A 19 -15.46 13.58 12.66
CA ASN A 19 -16.38 14.21 11.70
C ASN A 19 -15.65 14.86 10.52
N TRP A 20 -14.61 14.20 10.01
CA TRP A 20 -13.72 14.76 8.98
C TRP A 20 -14.18 14.39 7.58
N SER A 21 -14.15 15.36 6.67
CA SER A 21 -14.55 15.15 5.27
C SER A 21 -13.49 15.66 4.33
N THR A 22 -13.23 14.90 3.27
CA THR A 22 -12.33 15.30 2.19
C THR A 22 -12.62 14.52 0.91
N LYS A 23 -12.01 14.95 -0.18
CA LYS A 23 -12.04 14.26 -1.48
C LYS A 23 -10.63 14.10 -2.05
N ILE A 24 -10.33 12.91 -2.55
CA ILE A 24 -9.07 12.58 -3.21
C ILE A 24 -9.37 12.38 -4.70
N LYS A 25 -8.71 13.19 -5.53
CA LYS A 25 -8.91 13.16 -6.99
C LYS A 25 -8.15 11.97 -7.60
N ASN A 26 -8.72 11.37 -8.64
CA ASN A 26 -8.02 10.37 -9.45
C ASN A 26 -6.81 11.00 -10.17
N SER A 27 -5.83 10.18 -10.49
CA SER A 27 -4.62 10.57 -11.23
C SER A 27 -3.87 11.75 -10.60
N LYS A 28 -3.91 11.87 -9.28
CA LYS A 28 -3.18 12.87 -8.51
C LYS A 28 -2.46 12.23 -7.33
N ILE A 29 -1.28 12.76 -7.03
CA ILE A 29 -0.58 12.47 -5.79
C ILE A 29 -1.20 13.33 -4.69
N THR A 30 -1.58 12.67 -3.58
CA THR A 30 -2.07 13.35 -2.38
C THR A 30 -1.12 13.02 -1.24
N ILE A 31 -0.52 14.06 -0.66
CA ILE A 31 0.40 13.91 0.46
C ILE A 31 -0.35 14.18 1.77
N ILE A 32 -0.29 13.22 2.69
CA ILE A 32 -0.81 13.36 4.05
C ILE A 32 0.36 13.71 4.96
N SER A 33 0.38 14.93 5.46
CA SER A 33 1.43 15.44 6.36
C SER A 33 0.91 15.65 7.77
N GLY A 34 1.80 15.62 8.75
CA GLY A 34 1.48 15.85 10.17
C GLY A 34 2.53 15.21 11.08
N LYS A 35 2.49 15.60 12.37
CA LYS A 35 3.41 15.09 13.40
C LYS A 35 3.33 13.56 13.52
N ASN A 36 4.39 12.93 14.06
CA ASN A 36 4.34 11.51 14.41
C ASN A 36 3.21 11.27 15.44
N GLY A 37 2.47 10.18 15.26
CA GLY A 37 1.30 9.89 16.09
C GLY A 37 0.00 10.65 15.72
N ALA A 38 0.00 11.53 14.72
CA ALA A 38 -1.20 12.26 14.28
C ALA A 38 -2.27 11.39 13.60
N GLY A 39 -2.01 10.09 13.40
CA GLY A 39 -2.99 9.16 12.83
C GLY A 39 -2.88 8.95 11.33
N LYS A 40 -1.80 9.39 10.67
CA LYS A 40 -1.61 9.22 9.22
C LYS A 40 -1.77 7.77 8.76
N SER A 41 -1.06 6.84 9.41
CA SER A 41 -1.17 5.39 9.13
C SER A 41 -2.57 4.84 9.45
N THR A 42 -3.23 5.36 10.48
CA THR A 42 -4.60 4.98 10.83
C THR A 42 -5.58 5.40 9.73
N LEU A 43 -5.43 6.61 9.19
CA LEU A 43 -6.23 7.08 8.07
C LEU A 43 -6.01 6.22 6.82
N LEU A 44 -4.74 5.92 6.47
CA LEU A 44 -4.44 5.05 5.33
C LEU A 44 -5.05 3.66 5.49
N ARG A 45 -5.00 3.07 6.70
CA ARG A 45 -5.64 1.78 7.00
C ARG A 45 -7.16 1.84 6.91
N ALA A 46 -7.78 2.93 7.33
CA ALA A 46 -9.22 3.13 7.16
C ALA A 46 -9.60 3.23 5.67
N ILE A 47 -8.83 3.98 4.87
CA ILE A 47 -9.02 4.06 3.43
C ILE A 47 -8.77 2.69 2.77
N ALA A 48 -7.81 1.91 3.26
CA ALA A 48 -7.57 0.55 2.77
C ALA A 48 -8.68 -0.45 3.14
N GLY A 49 -9.64 -0.05 3.99
CA GLY A 49 -10.70 -0.95 4.50
C GLY A 49 -10.23 -1.92 5.58
N LEU A 50 -9.02 -1.72 6.14
CA LEU A 50 -8.42 -2.61 7.14
C LEU A 50 -8.87 -2.33 8.57
N ILE A 51 -9.42 -1.15 8.82
CA ILE A 51 -10.04 -0.78 10.10
C ILE A 51 -11.42 -0.17 9.85
N PRO A 52 -12.40 -0.45 10.70
CA PRO A 52 -13.75 0.12 10.54
C PRO A 52 -13.77 1.62 10.84
N LEU A 53 -14.77 2.30 10.30
CA LEU A 53 -15.13 3.64 10.72
C LEU A 53 -16.05 3.55 11.95
N GLU A 54 -15.87 4.46 12.90
CA GLU A 54 -16.85 4.66 13.98
C GLU A 54 -18.11 5.34 13.45
N ASN A 55 -17.94 6.27 12.51
CA ASN A 55 -19.03 6.96 11.83
C ASN A 55 -18.58 7.50 10.48
N GLY A 56 -19.54 7.86 9.63
CA GLY A 56 -19.29 8.38 8.29
C GLY A 56 -19.14 7.30 7.22
N THR A 57 -18.76 7.71 6.02
CA THR A 57 -18.61 6.80 4.88
C THR A 57 -17.37 7.13 4.05
N ILE A 58 -16.79 6.11 3.43
CA ILE A 58 -15.78 6.25 2.39
C ILE A 58 -16.37 5.65 1.11
N LYS A 59 -16.39 6.45 0.03
CA LYS A 59 -16.96 6.04 -1.27
C LYS A 59 -15.97 6.21 -2.40
N TYR A 60 -15.90 5.20 -3.27
CA TYR A 60 -15.21 5.28 -4.54
C TYR A 60 -16.20 5.20 -5.69
N ASN A 61 -16.27 6.23 -6.54
CA ASN A 61 -17.22 6.32 -7.65
C ASN A 61 -18.67 5.99 -7.23
N ASN A 62 -19.13 6.53 -6.09
CA ASN A 62 -20.42 6.33 -5.44
C ASN A 62 -20.62 4.99 -4.70
N ASP A 63 -19.73 4.00 -4.87
CA ASP A 63 -19.78 2.75 -4.11
C ASP A 63 -19.09 2.91 -2.75
N GLU A 64 -19.75 2.51 -1.67
CA GLU A 64 -19.14 2.47 -0.34
C GLU A 64 -18.13 1.32 -0.26
N ILE A 65 -16.88 1.63 0.10
CA ILE A 65 -15.79 0.65 0.12
C ILE A 65 -16.01 -0.50 1.11
N PHE A 66 -16.73 -0.25 2.19
CA PHE A 66 -17.00 -1.26 3.22
C PHE A 66 -18.13 -2.22 2.86
N LYS A 67 -18.93 -1.95 1.81
CA LYS A 67 -19.98 -2.86 1.32
C LYS A 67 -19.41 -4.05 0.55
N ASP A 68 -18.28 -3.85 -0.14
CA ASP A 68 -17.57 -4.89 -0.87
C ASP A 68 -16.05 -4.68 -0.73
N GLN A 69 -15.53 -5.15 0.39
CA GLN A 69 -14.11 -5.02 0.72
C GLN A 69 -13.20 -5.82 -0.23
N ILE A 70 -13.70 -6.92 -0.81
CA ILE A 70 -12.95 -7.72 -1.77
C ILE A 70 -12.75 -6.91 -3.05
N LYS A 71 -13.83 -6.37 -3.61
CA LYS A 71 -13.79 -5.49 -4.80
C LYS A 71 -12.92 -4.26 -4.54
N TRP A 72 -13.03 -3.65 -3.36
CA TRP A 72 -12.19 -2.52 -2.99
C TRP A 72 -10.72 -2.91 -2.90
N GLY A 73 -10.40 -4.02 -2.24
CA GLY A 73 -9.04 -4.56 -2.12
C GLY A 73 -8.37 -4.81 -3.47
N GLN A 74 -9.13 -5.23 -4.49
CA GLN A 74 -8.63 -5.40 -5.86
C GLN A 74 -8.21 -4.07 -6.52
N ASN A 75 -8.82 -2.96 -6.13
CA ASN A 75 -8.57 -1.63 -6.69
C ASN A 75 -7.40 -0.88 -6.06
N LEU A 76 -6.78 -1.40 -5.01
CA LEU A 76 -5.71 -0.70 -4.30
C LEU A 76 -4.50 -1.56 -3.98
N ILE A 77 -3.35 -0.92 -3.86
CA ILE A 77 -2.16 -1.45 -3.18
C ILE A 77 -1.96 -0.65 -1.90
N PHE A 78 -1.82 -1.34 -0.78
CA PHE A 78 -1.40 -0.74 0.47
C PHE A 78 -0.03 -1.28 0.88
N ILE A 79 0.95 -0.39 0.99
CA ILE A 79 2.29 -0.69 1.52
C ILE A 79 2.44 0.10 2.81
N ASP A 80 2.41 -0.61 3.92
CA ASP A 80 2.62 -0.03 5.25
C ASP A 80 4.11 0.00 5.64
N SER A 81 4.39 0.53 6.82
CA SER A 81 5.75 0.59 7.37
C SER A 81 6.39 -0.78 7.60
N LYS A 82 5.59 -1.85 7.74
CA LYS A 82 6.07 -3.23 7.93
C LYS A 82 6.35 -3.97 6.64
N ASN A 83 6.04 -3.36 5.48
CA ASN A 83 6.27 -3.88 4.14
C ASN A 83 5.50 -5.17 3.77
N GLY A 84 4.91 -5.91 4.71
CA GLY A 84 4.14 -7.12 4.47
C GLY A 84 4.91 -8.19 3.70
N LEU A 85 6.16 -8.48 4.11
CA LEU A 85 7.03 -9.48 3.50
C LEU A 85 7.25 -10.65 4.46
N SER A 86 7.22 -11.88 3.92
CA SER A 86 7.62 -13.09 4.66
C SER A 86 9.13 -13.18 4.72
N LYS A 87 9.68 -13.39 5.93
CA LYS A 87 11.12 -13.49 6.17
C LYS A 87 11.74 -14.78 5.62
N ASP A 88 10.92 -15.81 5.51
CA ASP A 88 11.34 -17.17 5.12
C ASP A 88 11.37 -17.35 3.59
N LEU A 89 10.88 -16.39 2.85
CA LEU A 89 10.85 -16.39 1.40
C LEU A 89 11.94 -15.47 0.84
N THR A 90 12.39 -15.80 -0.36
CA THR A 90 13.26 -14.91 -1.15
C THR A 90 12.49 -13.66 -1.61
N VAL A 91 13.24 -12.67 -2.08
CA VAL A 91 12.65 -11.44 -2.69
C VAL A 91 11.71 -11.81 -3.83
N TYR A 92 12.13 -12.72 -4.71
CA TYR A 92 11.32 -13.18 -5.85
C TYR A 92 10.07 -13.92 -5.42
N GLU A 93 10.19 -14.89 -4.50
CA GLU A 93 9.04 -15.66 -4.00
C GLU A 93 8.01 -14.79 -3.30
N ASN A 94 8.45 -13.79 -2.51
CA ASN A 94 7.54 -12.83 -1.91
C ASN A 94 6.69 -12.09 -2.96
N LEU A 95 7.30 -11.64 -4.04
CA LEU A 95 6.60 -10.92 -5.09
C LEU A 95 5.66 -11.86 -5.86
N LYS A 96 6.11 -13.06 -6.18
CA LYS A 96 5.33 -14.06 -6.90
C LYS A 96 4.11 -14.50 -6.11
N ILE A 97 4.28 -14.97 -4.87
CA ILE A 97 3.17 -15.41 -4.01
C ILE A 97 2.18 -14.26 -3.77
N TRP A 98 2.67 -13.05 -3.55
CA TRP A 98 1.80 -11.89 -3.39
C TRP A 98 0.95 -11.62 -4.65
N SER A 99 1.52 -11.77 -5.84
CA SER A 99 0.81 -11.65 -7.12
C SER A 99 -0.25 -12.75 -7.28
N GLU A 100 0.12 -14.00 -6.99
CA GLU A 100 -0.79 -15.16 -7.04
C GLU A 100 -1.97 -15.00 -6.08
N MET A 101 -1.73 -14.53 -4.85
CA MET A 101 -2.79 -14.24 -3.86
C MET A 101 -3.80 -13.18 -4.36
N ARG A 102 -3.39 -12.32 -5.28
CA ARG A 102 -4.28 -11.35 -5.93
C ARG A 102 -4.98 -11.90 -7.17
N GLY A 103 -4.71 -13.14 -7.56
CA GLY A 103 -5.23 -13.75 -8.77
C GLY A 103 -4.59 -13.20 -10.05
N TRP A 104 -3.42 -12.60 -9.98
CA TRP A 104 -2.73 -12.04 -11.12
C TRP A 104 -1.86 -13.07 -11.83
N ASN A 105 -2.03 -13.20 -13.13
CA ASN A 105 -1.25 -14.11 -13.96
C ASN A 105 -0.04 -13.36 -14.56
N ALA A 106 0.91 -12.95 -13.71
CA ALA A 106 2.14 -12.30 -14.11
C ALA A 106 3.16 -13.33 -14.60
N SER A 107 3.87 -13.01 -15.68
CA SER A 107 4.95 -13.84 -16.22
C SER A 107 6.25 -13.67 -15.43
N ASP A 108 7.21 -14.59 -15.63
CA ASP A 108 8.54 -14.46 -15.03
C ASP A 108 9.24 -13.15 -15.48
N ASP A 109 9.05 -12.76 -16.73
CA ASP A 109 9.57 -11.49 -17.27
C ASP A 109 8.97 -10.27 -16.56
N ASP A 110 7.67 -10.29 -16.22
CA ASP A 110 7.03 -9.23 -15.45
C ASP A 110 7.62 -9.11 -14.05
N PHE A 111 7.89 -10.24 -13.38
CA PHE A 111 8.55 -10.23 -12.07
C PHE A 111 9.98 -9.69 -12.16
N GLN A 112 10.74 -10.06 -13.20
CA GLN A 112 12.08 -9.54 -13.39
C GLN A 112 12.06 -8.03 -13.64
N LYS A 113 11.16 -7.52 -14.47
CA LYS A 113 10.98 -6.08 -14.73
C LYS A 113 10.56 -5.33 -13.45
N ALA A 114 9.65 -5.91 -12.66
CA ALA A 114 9.25 -5.34 -11.39
C ALA A 114 10.42 -5.22 -10.40
N LEU A 115 11.25 -6.26 -10.28
CA LEU A 115 12.43 -6.22 -9.42
C LEU A 115 13.50 -5.26 -9.95
N ASN A 116 13.67 -5.20 -11.27
CA ASN A 116 14.63 -4.28 -11.89
C ASN A 116 14.23 -2.81 -11.69
N SER A 117 12.94 -2.49 -11.70
CA SER A 117 12.43 -1.12 -11.51
C SER A 117 12.77 -0.50 -10.15
N VAL A 118 13.18 -1.32 -9.18
CA VAL A 118 13.55 -0.93 -7.82
C VAL A 118 14.96 -1.40 -7.43
N ASP A 119 15.81 -1.73 -8.40
CA ASP A 119 17.19 -2.24 -8.24
C ASP A 119 17.29 -3.50 -7.34
N MET A 120 16.30 -4.38 -7.43
CA MET A 120 16.26 -5.62 -6.63
C MET A 120 16.55 -6.89 -7.43
N ILE A 121 16.82 -6.80 -8.74
CA ILE A 121 17.02 -7.97 -9.61
C ILE A 121 18.20 -8.85 -9.15
N HIS A 122 19.29 -8.24 -8.70
CA HIS A 122 20.44 -8.97 -8.20
C HIS A 122 20.21 -9.65 -6.84
N TYR A 123 19.19 -9.23 -6.12
CA TYR A 123 18.78 -9.76 -4.81
C TYR A 123 17.66 -10.80 -4.91
N LYS A 124 17.18 -11.15 -6.11
CA LYS A 124 15.98 -11.97 -6.31
C LYS A 124 15.99 -13.31 -5.57
N LYS A 125 17.16 -13.92 -5.36
CA LYS A 125 17.34 -15.20 -4.67
C LYS A 125 17.71 -15.05 -3.19
N ILE A 126 17.84 -13.84 -2.67
CA ILE A 126 18.17 -13.57 -1.28
C ILE A 126 16.91 -13.63 -0.43
N HIS A 127 16.95 -14.31 0.71
CA HIS A 127 15.87 -14.33 1.67
C HIS A 127 15.65 -12.97 2.32
N ILE A 128 14.39 -12.61 2.57
CA ILE A 128 14.04 -11.31 3.19
C ILE A 128 14.68 -11.16 4.59
N SER A 129 14.89 -12.27 5.31
CA SER A 129 15.61 -12.24 6.60
C SER A 129 17.04 -11.71 6.50
N GLN A 130 17.66 -11.81 5.33
CA GLN A 130 19.04 -11.36 5.05
C GLN A 130 19.09 -9.94 4.47
N CYS A 131 17.93 -9.33 4.17
CA CYS A 131 17.85 -8.00 3.59
C CYS A 131 17.88 -6.92 4.67
N SER A 132 18.57 -5.79 4.37
CA SER A 132 18.45 -4.57 5.17
C SER A 132 17.03 -4.01 5.08
N GLU A 133 16.66 -3.08 5.98
CA GLU A 133 15.34 -2.45 5.95
C GLU A 133 15.09 -1.69 4.62
N GLY A 134 16.13 -1.03 4.08
CA GLY A 134 16.05 -0.39 2.76
C GLY A 134 15.80 -1.39 1.62
N LEU A 135 16.47 -2.55 1.61
CA LEU A 135 16.21 -3.60 0.63
C LEU A 135 14.81 -4.20 0.78
N LYS A 136 14.31 -4.39 2.01
CA LYS A 136 12.94 -4.82 2.27
C LYS A 136 11.92 -3.81 1.75
N LYS A 137 12.17 -2.51 1.95
CA LYS A 137 11.33 -1.45 1.42
C LYS A 137 11.28 -1.48 -0.11
N ARG A 138 12.43 -1.59 -0.79
CA ARG A 138 12.49 -1.73 -2.25
C ARG A 138 11.75 -2.98 -2.73
N ALA A 139 11.96 -4.13 -2.07
CA ALA A 139 11.25 -5.36 -2.41
C ALA A 139 9.72 -5.20 -2.31
N ALA A 140 9.21 -4.50 -1.29
CA ALA A 140 7.79 -4.21 -1.18
C ALA A 140 7.30 -3.25 -2.29
N LEU A 141 8.10 -2.24 -2.65
CA LEU A 141 7.77 -1.27 -3.69
C LEU A 141 7.72 -1.90 -5.10
N SER A 142 8.41 -3.03 -5.36
CA SER A 142 8.31 -3.72 -6.65
C SER A 142 6.88 -4.13 -7.03
N ARG A 143 6.00 -4.29 -6.04
CA ARG A 143 4.56 -4.56 -6.22
C ARG A 143 3.84 -3.45 -7.00
N LEU A 144 4.33 -2.21 -6.92
CA LEU A 144 3.76 -1.08 -7.65
C LEU A 144 3.90 -1.24 -9.16
N TYR A 145 5.02 -1.81 -9.63
CA TYR A 145 5.20 -2.11 -11.05
C TYR A 145 4.14 -3.09 -11.56
N LEU A 146 3.93 -4.20 -10.84
CA LEU A 146 2.89 -5.17 -11.22
C LEU A 146 1.50 -4.53 -11.17
N SER A 147 1.25 -3.67 -10.20
CA SER A 147 -0.06 -3.02 -10.06
C SER A 147 -0.45 -2.16 -11.27
N ILE A 148 0.54 -1.62 -12.01
CA ILE A 148 0.30 -0.90 -13.26
C ILE A 148 -0.18 -1.86 -14.34
N LEU A 149 0.44 -3.04 -14.46
CA LEU A 149 0.07 -4.06 -15.46
C LEU A 149 -1.36 -4.59 -15.24
N PHE A 150 -1.79 -4.66 -13.98
CA PHE A 150 -3.11 -5.15 -13.58
C PHE A 150 -4.12 -4.04 -13.26
N ASP A 151 -3.86 -2.81 -13.74
CA ASP A 151 -4.79 -1.66 -13.74
C ASP A 151 -5.33 -1.30 -12.33
N VAL A 152 -4.50 -1.42 -11.30
CA VAL A 152 -4.87 -0.99 -9.95
C VAL A 152 -5.04 0.54 -9.90
N LYS A 153 -6.08 1.00 -9.25
CA LYS A 153 -6.51 2.41 -9.28
C LYS A 153 -5.87 3.28 -8.20
N PHE A 154 -5.45 2.69 -7.07
CA PHE A 154 -4.92 3.44 -5.94
C PHE A 154 -3.66 2.81 -5.34
N TRP A 155 -2.72 3.66 -4.97
CA TRP A 155 -1.59 3.33 -4.13
C TRP A 155 -1.70 4.08 -2.81
N LEU A 156 -1.74 3.35 -1.72
CA LEU A 156 -1.69 3.86 -0.37
C LEU A 156 -0.32 3.51 0.19
N LEU A 157 0.53 4.50 0.38
CA LEU A 157 1.92 4.31 0.77
C LEU A 157 2.16 4.99 2.12
N ASP A 158 2.48 4.21 3.14
CA ASP A 158 2.81 4.71 4.47
C ASP A 158 4.33 4.82 4.60
N GLU A 159 4.83 6.05 4.66
CA GLU A 159 6.26 6.37 4.75
C GLU A 159 7.12 5.65 3.69
N PRO A 160 6.81 5.82 2.38
CA PRO A 160 7.43 5.03 1.32
C PRO A 160 8.93 5.29 1.14
N THR A 161 9.42 6.43 1.61
CA THR A 161 10.83 6.83 1.47
C THR A 161 11.67 6.57 2.73
N ASN A 162 11.04 6.17 3.84
CA ASN A 162 11.78 5.80 5.02
C ASN A 162 12.68 4.60 4.73
N GLU A 163 13.87 4.57 5.31
CA GLU A 163 14.90 3.54 5.12
C GLU A 163 15.54 3.51 3.72
N LEU A 164 15.12 4.38 2.81
CA LEU A 164 15.79 4.54 1.52
C LEU A 164 16.90 5.58 1.63
N ASP A 165 18.05 5.32 1.00
CA ASP A 165 19.09 6.30 0.86
C ASP A 165 18.68 7.43 -0.10
N LYS A 166 19.33 8.60 0.00
CA LYS A 166 19.00 9.77 -0.82
C LYS A 166 19.12 9.53 -2.33
N LYS A 167 19.91 8.54 -2.77
CA LYS A 167 20.09 8.18 -4.18
C LYS A 167 18.92 7.34 -4.70
N SER A 168 18.15 6.71 -3.83
CA SER A 168 17.02 5.85 -4.16
C SER A 168 15.68 6.59 -4.25
N ILE A 169 15.67 7.91 -4.01
CA ILE A 169 14.45 8.73 -3.93
C ILE A 169 14.25 9.59 -5.22
N ILE A 170 15.06 9.37 -6.25
CA ILE A 170 14.98 10.12 -7.52
C ILE A 170 13.93 9.48 -8.44
#